data_6bb0ea13aefa5ede69217f6e2183a903
#
_entry.id   6bb0ea13aefa5ede69217f6e2183a903
#
_cell.length_a   1.000
_cell.length_b   1.000
_cell.length_c   1.000
_cell.angle_alpha   90.00
_cell.angle_beta   90.00
_cell.angle_gamma   90.00
#
_symmetry.space_group_name_H-M   'P 1'
#
loop_
_entity.id
_entity.type
_entity.pdbx_description
1 polymer ?
#
loop_
_entity_poly.entity_id
_entity_poly.type
_entity_poly.pdbx_seq_one_letter_code
_entity_poly.pdbx_strand_id
1 'polypeptide(L)'
;MNNLRRVEQRRPALRSETERIEHTLAEALRQRGFRVVVGYQPPLSDEHDAGEVDLICHLDGVVLLLEVKSGFIRSTLHEVWLHRTNTLRKAARQLKRKQPVVLQALLNDKGLRSDLLLSDFNPPPVLHAWVVDTSIEFDGEAVDGFHVISREVMEIALRDEPHYLRSFEQMDEVEEETLYATGFSAQAFVQLIESDGLWRDVLQASTILYETEMFTPI
;
A
#
# COMPACT_ATOMS: atom_id res chain seq x y z
N MET A 1 3.09 0.70 19.53
CA MET A 1 1.67 0.93 19.81
C MET A 1 0.80 -0.31 19.60
N ASN A 2 0.99 -1.08 18.53
CA ASN A 2 0.20 -2.29 18.25
C ASN A 2 0.28 -3.39 19.33
N ASN A 3 1.42 -3.54 20.01
CA ASN A 3 1.58 -4.52 21.08
C ASN A 3 0.76 -4.19 22.35
N LEU A 4 0.48 -2.90 22.61
CA LEU A 4 -0.33 -2.49 23.75
C LEU A 4 -1.80 -2.92 23.61
N ARG A 5 -2.35 -2.91 22.39
CA ARG A 5 -3.71 -3.40 22.14
C ARG A 5 -3.88 -4.87 22.47
N ARG A 6 -2.84 -5.64 22.31
CA ARG A 6 -2.83 -7.06 22.59
C ARG A 6 -2.85 -7.33 24.10
N VAL A 7 -2.08 -6.55 24.86
CA VAL A 7 -2.06 -6.59 26.34
C VAL A 7 -3.39 -6.11 26.90
N GLU A 8 -4.04 -5.12 26.26
CA GLU A 8 -5.32 -4.53 26.68
C GLU A 8 -6.55 -5.27 26.13
N GLN A 9 -6.51 -6.58 25.96
CA GLN A 9 -7.66 -7.39 25.52
C GLN A 9 -8.25 -7.04 24.14
N ARG A 10 -7.39 -6.77 23.13
CA ARG A 10 -7.79 -6.65 21.72
C ARG A 10 -8.84 -5.56 21.46
N ARG A 11 -8.72 -4.42 22.07
CA ARG A 11 -9.58 -3.28 21.77
C ARG A 11 -9.52 -2.92 20.29
N PRO A 12 -10.66 -2.62 19.66
CA PRO A 12 -10.65 -2.11 18.28
C PRO A 12 -9.78 -0.85 18.19
N ALA A 13 -9.23 -0.60 17.00
CA ALA A 13 -8.52 0.64 16.74
C ALA A 13 -9.42 1.83 17.08
N LEU A 14 -8.90 2.78 17.83
CA LEU A 14 -9.61 4.03 18.02
C LEU A 14 -9.70 4.74 16.67
N ARG A 15 -10.86 5.35 16.37
CA ARG A 15 -11.05 6.11 15.13
C ARG A 15 -9.92 7.12 14.91
N SER A 16 -9.51 7.83 15.96
CA SER A 16 -8.39 8.78 15.93
C SER A 16 -7.04 8.15 15.55
N GLU A 17 -6.83 6.88 15.83
CA GLU A 17 -5.60 6.17 15.44
C GLU A 17 -5.62 5.83 13.95
N THR A 18 -6.75 5.37 13.43
CA THR A 18 -6.92 5.11 11.99
C THR A 18 -6.78 6.39 11.19
N GLU A 19 -7.47 7.46 11.59
CA GLU A 19 -7.35 8.78 10.96
C GLU A 19 -5.89 9.28 10.95
N ARG A 20 -5.13 9.07 12.04
CA ARG A 20 -3.71 9.45 12.08
C ARG A 20 -2.86 8.64 11.10
N ILE A 21 -3.14 7.35 10.92
CA ILE A 21 -2.44 6.50 9.94
C ILE A 21 -2.72 6.99 8.53
N GLU A 22 -3.98 7.26 8.20
CA GLU A 22 -4.40 7.79 6.92
C GLU A 22 -3.73 9.13 6.60
N HIS A 23 -3.71 10.04 7.57
CA HIS A 23 -3.03 11.35 7.40
C HIS A 23 -1.52 11.21 7.21
N THR A 24 -0.85 10.33 7.97
CA THR A 24 0.60 10.12 7.82
C THR A 24 0.92 9.54 6.45
N LEU A 25 0.13 8.59 5.98
CA LEU A 25 0.28 8.01 4.65
C LEU A 25 0.01 9.02 3.54
N ALA A 26 -1.04 9.84 3.72
CA ALA A 26 -1.35 10.94 2.79
C ALA A 26 -0.20 11.96 2.69
N GLU A 27 0.46 12.26 3.79
CA GLU A 27 1.64 13.14 3.83
C GLU A 27 2.82 12.54 3.04
N ALA A 28 3.12 11.25 3.26
CA ALA A 28 4.19 10.57 2.53
C ALA A 28 3.93 10.57 1.00
N LEU A 29 2.69 10.30 0.60
CA LEU A 29 2.27 10.37 -0.81
C LEU A 29 2.39 11.79 -1.38
N ARG A 30 1.96 12.83 -0.63
CA ARG A 30 2.10 14.23 -1.05
C ARG A 30 3.56 14.65 -1.22
N GLN A 31 4.46 14.18 -0.37
CA GLN A 31 5.90 14.46 -0.48
C GLN A 31 6.49 13.92 -1.77
N ARG A 32 5.92 12.84 -2.32
CA ARG A 32 6.27 12.27 -3.63
C ARG A 32 5.53 12.88 -4.82
N GLY A 33 4.73 13.89 -4.58
CA GLY A 33 4.03 14.66 -5.62
C GLY A 33 2.60 14.23 -5.90
N PHE A 34 2.09 13.19 -5.23
CA PHE A 34 0.68 12.83 -5.37
C PHE A 34 -0.24 13.93 -4.86
N ARG A 35 -1.35 14.16 -5.56
CA ARG A 35 -2.51 14.83 -5.02
C ARG A 35 -3.31 13.82 -4.23
N VAL A 36 -3.70 14.16 -3.00
CA VAL A 36 -4.34 13.20 -2.09
C VAL A 36 -5.57 13.81 -1.45
N VAL A 37 -6.69 13.14 -1.62
CA VAL A 37 -7.96 13.38 -0.92
C VAL A 37 -8.13 12.31 0.14
N VAL A 38 -8.35 12.72 1.38
CA VAL A 38 -8.57 11.85 2.54
C VAL A 38 -10.04 11.91 2.93
N GLY A 39 -10.65 10.76 3.22
CA GLY A 39 -12.02 10.71 3.73
C GLY A 39 -13.07 11.18 2.72
N TYR A 40 -12.90 10.83 1.43
CA TYR A 40 -13.85 11.22 0.41
C TYR A 40 -15.22 10.58 0.64
N GLN A 41 -16.26 11.42 0.65
CA GLN A 41 -17.65 11.01 0.78
C GLN A 41 -18.32 11.05 -0.60
N PRO A 42 -18.52 9.92 -1.28
CA PRO A 42 -19.25 9.90 -2.53
C PRO A 42 -20.68 10.40 -2.34
N PRO A 43 -21.27 11.08 -3.31
CA PRO A 43 -22.68 11.42 -3.27
C PRO A 43 -23.54 10.17 -3.02
N LEU A 44 -24.49 10.26 -2.11
CA LEU A 44 -25.46 9.18 -1.87
C LEU A 44 -26.27 8.93 -3.14
N SER A 45 -26.32 7.71 -3.62
CA SER A 45 -27.23 7.25 -4.65
C SER A 45 -28.19 6.22 -4.07
N ASP A 46 -29.43 6.19 -4.56
CA ASP A 46 -30.45 5.26 -4.07
C ASP A 46 -30.05 3.77 -4.25
N GLU A 47 -29.07 3.50 -5.10
CA GLU A 47 -28.63 2.15 -5.41
C GLU A 47 -27.35 1.71 -4.68
N HIS A 48 -26.50 2.64 -4.21
CA HIS A 48 -25.17 2.31 -3.68
C HIS A 48 -24.74 3.26 -2.55
N ASP A 49 -24.74 2.76 -1.32
CA ASP A 49 -23.97 3.33 -0.23
C ASP A 49 -22.55 2.72 -0.25
N ALA A 50 -21.62 3.40 -0.91
CA ALA A 50 -20.23 2.96 -0.97
C ALA A 50 -19.49 3.22 0.34
N GLY A 51 -20.01 4.10 1.19
CA GLY A 51 -19.34 4.59 2.40
C GLY A 51 -18.16 5.53 2.08
N GLU A 52 -17.51 5.99 3.14
CA GLU A 52 -16.31 6.83 3.07
C GLU A 52 -15.16 6.08 2.40
N VAL A 53 -14.42 6.80 1.55
CA VAL A 53 -13.18 6.32 0.89
C VAL A 53 -11.99 6.87 1.65
N ASP A 54 -11.13 5.99 2.16
CA ASP A 54 -10.05 6.38 3.06
C ASP A 54 -9.06 7.32 2.35
N LEU A 55 -8.50 6.92 1.18
CA LEU A 55 -7.65 7.80 0.36
C LEU A 55 -7.89 7.60 -1.14
N ILE A 56 -7.89 8.73 -1.86
CA ILE A 56 -7.79 8.76 -3.33
C ILE A 56 -6.58 9.62 -3.69
N CYS A 57 -5.64 9.06 -4.46
CA CYS A 57 -4.40 9.74 -4.81
C CYS A 57 -4.24 9.79 -6.33
N HIS A 58 -3.67 10.87 -6.86
CA HIS A 58 -3.40 11.01 -8.30
C HIS A 58 -2.01 11.58 -8.55
N LEU A 59 -1.29 10.96 -9.48
CA LEU A 59 -0.03 11.46 -10.04
C LEU A 59 0.16 10.86 -11.45
N ASP A 60 0.57 11.66 -12.42
CA ASP A 60 0.97 11.25 -13.77
C ASP A 60 -0.03 10.30 -14.49
N GLY A 61 -1.34 10.54 -14.32
CA GLY A 61 -2.40 9.72 -14.91
C GLY A 61 -2.67 8.40 -14.19
N VAL A 62 -2.02 8.14 -13.07
CA VAL A 62 -2.29 7.02 -12.17
C VAL A 62 -3.15 7.49 -11.02
N VAL A 63 -4.24 6.77 -10.75
CA VAL A 63 -5.08 6.98 -9.56
C VAL A 63 -4.97 5.78 -8.65
N LEU A 64 -4.67 6.03 -7.37
CA LEU A 64 -4.67 5.01 -6.33
C LEU A 64 -5.92 5.17 -5.47
N LEU A 65 -6.66 4.09 -5.28
CA LEU A 65 -7.77 3.96 -4.35
C LEU A 65 -7.31 3.07 -3.20
N LEU A 66 -7.14 3.64 -2.01
CA LEU A 66 -6.59 2.93 -0.88
C LEU A 66 -7.63 2.74 0.22
N GLU A 67 -7.72 1.51 0.72
CA GLU A 67 -8.50 1.13 1.89
C GLU A 67 -7.54 0.76 3.02
N VAL A 68 -7.50 1.57 4.08
CA VAL A 68 -6.54 1.42 5.17
C VAL A 68 -7.10 0.55 6.29
N LYS A 69 -6.32 -0.45 6.72
CA LYS A 69 -6.66 -1.32 7.84
C LYS A 69 -5.59 -1.25 8.92
N SER A 70 -6.02 -0.84 10.12
CA SER A 70 -5.16 -0.84 11.28
C SER A 70 -5.29 -2.17 12.03
N GLY A 71 -4.19 -2.87 12.17
CA GLY A 71 -4.08 -4.14 12.87
C GLY A 71 -2.95 -4.15 13.91
N PHE A 72 -2.83 -5.25 14.64
CA PHE A 72 -1.71 -5.54 15.52
C PHE A 72 -0.95 -6.76 15.00
N ILE A 73 0.31 -6.90 15.39
CA ILE A 73 1.11 -8.08 15.07
C ILE A 73 0.45 -9.31 15.70
N ARG A 74 0.23 -10.33 14.90
CA ARG A 74 -0.41 -11.60 15.31
C ARG A 74 0.65 -12.58 15.75
N SER A 75 0.33 -13.39 16.72
CA SER A 75 1.29 -14.38 17.25
C SER A 75 0.79 -15.82 17.15
N THR A 76 -0.41 -16.00 16.63
CA THR A 76 -0.98 -17.34 16.43
C THR A 76 -1.55 -17.47 15.02
N LEU A 77 -1.46 -18.67 14.44
CA LEU A 77 -2.07 -18.96 13.13
C LEU A 77 -3.57 -18.68 13.11
N HIS A 78 -4.26 -18.84 14.23
CA HIS A 78 -5.67 -18.52 14.34
C HIS A 78 -5.92 -17.01 14.18
N GLU A 79 -5.10 -16.16 14.80
CA GLU A 79 -5.19 -14.69 14.64
C GLU A 79 -4.90 -14.27 13.20
N VAL A 80 -3.89 -14.88 12.57
CA VAL A 80 -3.54 -14.65 11.17
C VAL A 80 -4.73 -15.02 10.26
N TRP A 81 -5.32 -16.21 10.46
CA TRP A 81 -6.48 -16.66 9.70
C TRP A 81 -7.70 -15.72 9.89
N LEU A 82 -7.98 -15.31 11.13
CA LEU A 82 -9.07 -14.36 11.41
C LEU A 82 -8.86 -13.01 10.73
N HIS A 83 -7.63 -12.51 10.73
CA HIS A 83 -7.33 -11.24 10.06
C HIS A 83 -7.56 -11.32 8.56
N ARG A 84 -7.04 -12.36 7.92
CA ARG A 84 -7.25 -12.60 6.49
C ARG A 84 -8.73 -12.71 6.15
N THR A 85 -9.47 -13.53 6.90
CA THR A 85 -10.87 -13.84 6.58
C THR A 85 -11.86 -12.74 6.97
N ASN A 86 -11.61 -12.02 8.05
CA ASN A 86 -12.54 -11.00 8.54
C ASN A 86 -12.11 -9.58 8.16
N THR A 87 -10.83 -9.23 8.33
CA THR A 87 -10.38 -7.85 8.12
C THR A 87 -10.06 -7.59 6.65
N LEU A 88 -9.15 -8.38 6.05
CA LEU A 88 -8.71 -8.14 4.67
C LEU A 88 -9.82 -8.43 3.66
N ARG A 89 -10.59 -9.51 3.82
CA ARG A 89 -11.75 -9.76 2.97
C ARG A 89 -12.84 -8.70 3.09
N LYS A 90 -13.02 -8.13 4.29
CA LYS A 90 -13.92 -7.00 4.45
C LYS A 90 -13.42 -5.77 3.70
N ALA A 91 -12.11 -5.48 3.77
CA ALA A 91 -11.48 -4.40 3.03
C ALA A 91 -11.63 -4.58 1.51
N ALA A 92 -11.36 -5.78 1.01
CA ALA A 92 -11.55 -6.11 -0.40
C ALA A 92 -12.99 -5.91 -0.87
N ARG A 93 -13.98 -6.31 -0.06
CA ARG A 93 -15.40 -6.05 -0.36
C ARG A 93 -15.75 -4.58 -0.34
N GLN A 94 -15.12 -3.78 0.54
CA GLN A 94 -15.28 -2.33 0.57
C GLN A 94 -14.72 -1.72 -0.73
N LEU A 95 -13.51 -2.08 -1.14
CA LEU A 95 -12.92 -1.64 -2.41
C LEU A 95 -13.79 -2.03 -3.61
N LYS A 96 -14.30 -3.26 -3.65
CA LYS A 96 -15.19 -3.72 -4.73
C LYS A 96 -16.44 -2.84 -4.88
N ARG A 97 -16.99 -2.33 -3.76
CA ARG A 97 -18.14 -1.40 -3.80
C ARG A 97 -17.71 0.03 -4.14
N LYS A 98 -16.57 0.48 -3.59
CA LYS A 98 -16.07 1.86 -3.75
C LYS A 98 -15.55 2.12 -5.17
N GLN A 99 -14.87 1.16 -5.78
CA GLN A 99 -14.20 1.31 -7.08
C GLN A 99 -15.12 1.84 -8.20
N PRO A 100 -16.30 1.27 -8.48
CA PRO A 100 -17.18 1.80 -9.54
C PRO A 100 -17.69 3.20 -9.23
N VAL A 101 -17.96 3.50 -7.95
CA VAL A 101 -18.43 4.82 -7.52
C VAL A 101 -17.33 5.88 -7.67
N VAL A 102 -16.09 5.53 -7.30
CA VAL A 102 -14.93 6.40 -7.48
C VAL A 102 -14.67 6.65 -8.97
N LEU A 103 -14.74 5.62 -9.82
CA LEU A 103 -14.59 5.79 -11.27
C LEU A 103 -15.62 6.78 -11.83
N GLN A 104 -16.87 6.70 -11.39
CA GLN A 104 -17.90 7.67 -11.77
C GLN A 104 -17.63 9.08 -11.23
N ALA A 105 -17.15 9.19 -9.99
CA ALA A 105 -16.79 10.47 -9.40
C ALA A 105 -15.60 11.11 -10.12
N LEU A 106 -14.59 10.36 -10.51
CA LEU A 106 -13.44 10.86 -11.29
C LEU A 106 -13.88 11.44 -12.64
N LEU A 107 -15.01 11.02 -13.17
CA LEU A 107 -15.57 11.57 -14.42
C LEU A 107 -16.47 12.78 -14.18
N ASN A 108 -17.27 12.78 -13.12
CA ASN A 108 -18.43 13.67 -12.97
C ASN A 108 -18.34 14.64 -11.79
N ASP A 109 -17.58 14.31 -10.73
CA ASP A 109 -17.47 15.19 -9.56
C ASP A 109 -16.40 16.25 -9.79
N LYS A 110 -16.85 17.49 -9.98
CA LYS A 110 -15.97 18.64 -10.23
C LYS A 110 -15.09 18.98 -9.03
N GLY A 111 -15.56 18.72 -7.80
CA GLY A 111 -14.80 18.95 -6.58
C GLY A 111 -13.63 17.98 -6.50
N LEU A 112 -13.90 16.69 -6.57
CA LEU A 112 -12.89 15.64 -6.56
C LEU A 112 -11.86 15.83 -7.70
N ARG A 113 -12.33 16.14 -8.90
CA ARG A 113 -11.45 16.41 -10.06
C ARG A 113 -10.53 17.61 -9.83
N SER A 114 -11.05 18.68 -9.23
CA SER A 114 -10.27 19.86 -8.88
C SER A 114 -9.21 19.55 -7.83
N ASP A 115 -9.59 18.84 -6.77
CA ASP A 115 -8.69 18.48 -5.67
C ASP A 115 -7.55 17.56 -6.11
N LEU A 116 -7.84 16.63 -7.01
CA LEU A 116 -6.85 15.72 -7.62
C LEU A 116 -6.11 16.34 -8.81
N LEU A 117 -6.42 17.58 -9.22
CA LEU A 117 -5.92 18.22 -10.44
C LEU A 117 -6.08 17.34 -11.69
N LEU A 118 -7.22 16.65 -11.78
CA LEU A 118 -7.61 15.92 -12.97
C LEU A 118 -8.11 16.92 -14.01
N SER A 119 -7.24 17.38 -14.89
CA SER A 119 -7.64 18.07 -16.11
C SER A 119 -8.39 17.11 -17.05
N ASP A 120 -8.85 17.59 -18.20
CA ASP A 120 -9.51 16.73 -19.19
C ASP A 120 -8.50 15.73 -19.77
N PHE A 121 -8.19 14.70 -18.96
CA PHE A 121 -7.26 13.65 -19.36
C PHE A 121 -7.86 12.81 -20.49
N ASN A 122 -7.11 12.77 -21.57
CA ASN A 122 -7.33 11.82 -22.65
C ASN A 122 -6.00 11.11 -22.93
N PRO A 123 -5.76 9.91 -22.49
CA PRO A 123 -6.69 8.89 -21.99
C PRO A 123 -7.12 9.07 -20.52
N PRO A 124 -8.22 8.43 -20.07
CA PRO A 124 -8.65 8.46 -18.68
C PRO A 124 -7.57 7.85 -17.77
N PRO A 125 -7.46 8.29 -16.50
CA PRO A 125 -6.46 7.78 -15.59
C PRO A 125 -6.64 6.29 -15.31
N VAL A 126 -5.54 5.57 -15.10
CA VAL A 126 -5.55 4.16 -14.69
C VAL A 126 -5.78 4.09 -13.19
N LEU A 127 -6.79 3.33 -12.76
CA LEU A 127 -7.14 3.16 -11.35
C LEU A 127 -6.58 1.85 -10.80
N HIS A 128 -5.74 1.97 -9.78
CA HIS A 128 -5.26 0.86 -8.96
C HIS A 128 -5.94 0.93 -7.58
N ALA A 129 -6.42 -0.21 -7.09
CA ALA A 129 -7.14 -0.29 -5.83
C ALA A 129 -6.43 -1.28 -4.89
N TRP A 130 -5.95 -0.80 -3.74
CA TRP A 130 -5.16 -1.58 -2.81
C TRP A 130 -5.72 -1.54 -1.38
N VAL A 131 -5.52 -2.64 -0.67
CA VAL A 131 -5.69 -2.68 0.78
C VAL A 131 -4.34 -2.35 1.43
N VAL A 132 -4.28 -1.28 2.23
CA VAL A 132 -3.09 -0.94 3.01
C VAL A 132 -3.26 -1.48 4.44
N ASP A 133 -2.48 -2.48 4.82
CA ASP A 133 -2.49 -3.05 6.17
C ASP A 133 -1.31 -2.49 7.00
N THR A 134 -1.51 -2.24 8.28
CA THR A 134 -0.43 -1.80 9.18
C THR A 134 0.48 -2.95 9.63
N SER A 135 0.23 -4.16 9.19
CA SER A 135 1.08 -5.34 9.44
C SER A 135 1.66 -5.89 8.15
N ILE A 136 2.85 -6.47 8.25
CA ILE A 136 3.61 -6.99 7.10
C ILE A 136 3.21 -8.39 6.67
N GLU A 137 2.41 -9.09 7.48
CA GLU A 137 2.14 -10.54 7.33
C GLU A 137 1.49 -10.94 6.00
N PHE A 138 0.81 -10.03 5.34
CA PHE A 138 0.11 -10.27 4.06
C PHE A 138 0.59 -9.34 2.96
N ASP A 139 1.77 -8.73 3.14
CA ASP A 139 2.36 -7.89 2.13
C ASP A 139 2.61 -8.69 0.83
N GLY A 140 2.25 -8.11 -0.31
CA GLY A 140 2.36 -8.76 -1.62
C GLY A 140 1.24 -9.76 -1.95
N GLU A 141 0.38 -10.15 -0.99
CA GLU A 141 -0.73 -11.06 -1.29
C GLU A 141 -1.90 -10.36 -2.01
N ALA A 142 -2.69 -11.14 -2.72
CA ALA A 142 -3.98 -10.72 -3.25
C ALA A 142 -5.14 -11.33 -2.43
N VAL A 143 -6.10 -10.49 -2.02
CA VAL A 143 -7.30 -10.93 -1.31
C VAL A 143 -8.53 -10.52 -2.11
N ASP A 144 -9.32 -11.50 -2.53
CA ASP A 144 -10.51 -11.30 -3.37
C ASP A 144 -10.25 -10.40 -4.61
N GLY A 145 -9.03 -10.50 -5.19
CA GLY A 145 -8.60 -9.77 -6.38
C GLY A 145 -7.99 -8.38 -6.13
N PHE A 146 -7.84 -7.96 -4.88
CA PHE A 146 -7.18 -6.71 -4.52
C PHE A 146 -5.82 -6.98 -3.89
N HIS A 147 -4.83 -6.20 -4.32
CA HIS A 147 -3.48 -6.26 -3.77
C HIS A 147 -3.46 -5.75 -2.33
N VAL A 148 -2.74 -6.47 -1.46
CA VAL A 148 -2.50 -6.08 -0.07
C VAL A 148 -1.06 -5.61 0.04
N ILE A 149 -0.89 -4.39 0.49
CA ILE A 149 0.43 -3.81 0.75
C ILE A 149 0.53 -3.43 2.23
N SER A 150 1.65 -3.74 2.85
CA SER A 150 1.91 -3.22 4.19
C SER A 150 2.22 -1.73 4.14
N ARG A 151 1.77 -1.02 5.17
CA ARG A 151 2.11 0.40 5.33
C ARG A 151 3.63 0.63 5.32
N GLU A 152 4.40 -0.26 5.95
CA GLU A 152 5.85 -0.18 6.05
C GLU A 152 6.51 -0.26 4.67
N VAL A 153 6.14 -1.26 3.87
CA VAL A 153 6.64 -1.43 2.50
C VAL A 153 6.25 -0.24 1.62
N MET A 154 5.02 0.25 1.75
CA MET A 154 4.58 1.43 1.02
C MET A 154 5.39 2.68 1.40
N GLU A 155 5.69 2.88 2.69
CA GLU A 155 6.51 4.00 3.15
C GLU A 155 7.97 3.87 2.67
N ILE A 156 8.55 2.67 2.65
CA ILE A 156 9.89 2.40 2.09
C ILE A 156 9.90 2.77 0.60
N ALA A 157 8.93 2.29 -0.17
CA ALA A 157 8.82 2.57 -1.59
C ALA A 157 8.62 4.07 -1.90
N LEU A 158 7.90 4.79 -1.03
CA LEU A 158 7.71 6.24 -1.18
C LEU A 158 8.95 7.04 -0.78
N ARG A 159 9.70 6.63 0.24
CA ARG A 159 10.89 7.36 0.70
C ARG A 159 12.04 7.20 -0.26
N ASP A 160 12.26 5.98 -0.77
CA ASP A 160 13.37 5.65 -1.65
C ASP A 160 14.69 6.19 -1.09
N GLU A 161 14.97 5.85 0.16
CA GLU A 161 16.20 6.27 0.81
C GLU A 161 17.38 5.54 0.17
N PRO A 162 18.44 6.24 -0.28
CA PRO A 162 19.56 5.59 -0.95
C PRO A 162 20.26 4.63 0.01
N HIS A 163 20.51 3.43 -0.46
CA HIS A 163 21.29 2.41 0.25
C HIS A 163 22.73 2.44 -0.24
N TYR A 164 23.65 2.49 0.70
CA TYR A 164 25.09 2.45 0.41
C TYR A 164 25.60 1.05 0.70
N LEU A 165 25.84 0.29 -0.34
CA LEU A 165 26.43 -1.04 -0.24
C LEU A 165 27.94 -0.91 -0.26
N ARG A 166 28.62 -1.48 0.75
CA ARG A 166 30.08 -1.62 0.77
C ARG A 166 30.45 -3.09 0.58
N SER A 167 31.22 -3.35 -0.46
CA SER A 167 31.88 -4.66 -0.58
C SER A 167 32.97 -4.76 0.51
N PHE A 168 32.99 -5.87 1.25
CA PHE A 168 34.06 -6.14 2.21
C PHE A 168 35.41 -6.44 1.51
N GLU A 169 35.37 -6.77 0.22
CA GLU A 169 36.55 -7.05 -0.60
C GLU A 169 37.12 -5.77 -1.26
N GLN A 170 36.28 -4.78 -1.49
CA GLN A 170 36.61 -3.50 -2.15
C GLN A 170 36.10 -2.33 -1.29
N MET A 171 36.75 -2.08 -0.16
CA MET A 171 36.33 -1.09 0.86
C MET A 171 36.23 0.35 0.32
N ASP A 172 36.83 0.66 -0.81
CA ASP A 172 36.88 2.00 -1.43
C ASP A 172 35.73 2.22 -2.44
N GLU A 173 35.01 1.18 -2.84
CA GLU A 173 33.87 1.28 -3.73
C GLU A 173 32.57 1.27 -2.93
N VAL A 174 31.81 2.36 -3.03
CA VAL A 174 30.48 2.51 -2.44
C VAL A 174 29.50 2.55 -3.62
N GLU A 175 28.67 1.51 -3.74
CA GLU A 175 27.53 1.53 -4.65
C GLU A 175 26.34 2.16 -3.95
N GLU A 176 25.74 3.17 -4.60
CA GLU A 176 24.47 3.76 -4.18
C GLU A 176 23.35 3.05 -4.93
N GLU A 177 22.49 2.37 -4.21
CA GLU A 177 21.33 1.68 -4.76
C GLU A 177 20.05 2.41 -4.39
N THR A 178 19.20 2.66 -5.38
CA THR A 178 17.88 3.25 -5.22
C THR A 178 16.81 2.34 -5.85
N LEU A 179 15.58 2.41 -5.33
CA LEU A 179 14.46 1.61 -5.85
C LEU A 179 14.05 2.04 -7.27
N TYR A 180 14.38 3.27 -7.67
CA TYR A 180 13.97 3.85 -8.95
C TYR A 180 15.19 4.35 -9.72
N ALA A 181 15.87 3.42 -10.40
CA ALA A 181 17.10 3.73 -11.17
C ALA A 181 16.93 4.85 -12.22
N THR A 182 15.72 5.04 -12.74
CA THR A 182 15.38 6.11 -13.71
C THR A 182 14.65 7.29 -13.10
N GLY A 183 14.59 7.34 -11.77
CA GLY A 183 13.81 8.31 -11.02
C GLY A 183 12.38 7.85 -10.71
N PHE A 184 11.78 8.47 -9.70
CA PHE A 184 10.43 8.15 -9.25
C PHE A 184 9.38 8.59 -10.27
N SER A 185 8.41 7.74 -10.53
CA SER A 185 7.15 8.04 -11.22
C SER A 185 6.01 7.22 -10.63
N ALA A 186 4.77 7.68 -10.78
CA ALA A 186 3.62 6.92 -10.29
C ALA A 186 3.53 5.52 -10.90
N GLN A 187 3.87 5.38 -12.18
CA GLN A 187 3.88 4.08 -12.87
C GLN A 187 4.98 3.15 -12.32
N ALA A 188 6.18 3.68 -12.07
CA ALA A 188 7.28 2.89 -11.51
C ALA A 188 6.95 2.45 -10.07
N PHE A 189 6.33 3.33 -9.28
CA PHE A 189 5.85 3.01 -7.94
C PHE A 189 4.82 1.87 -7.96
N VAL A 190 3.81 1.96 -8.83
CA VAL A 190 2.80 0.90 -8.98
C VAL A 190 3.45 -0.41 -9.41
N GLN A 191 4.35 -0.36 -10.38
CA GLN A 191 5.05 -1.55 -10.87
C GLN A 191 5.89 -2.20 -9.76
N LEU A 192 6.61 -1.41 -8.95
CA LEU A 192 7.40 -1.90 -7.82
C LEU A 192 6.52 -2.65 -6.82
N ILE A 193 5.38 -2.06 -6.46
CA ILE A 193 4.44 -2.63 -5.49
C ILE A 193 3.77 -3.90 -6.04
N GLU A 194 3.16 -3.84 -7.21
CA GLU A 194 2.36 -4.95 -7.75
C GLU A 194 3.22 -6.12 -8.27
N SER A 195 4.51 -5.94 -8.44
CA SER A 195 5.44 -7.01 -8.87
C SER A 195 6.24 -7.66 -7.75
N ASP A 196 5.95 -7.32 -6.48
CA ASP A 196 6.71 -7.73 -5.29
C ASP A 196 8.21 -7.39 -5.41
N GLY A 197 8.53 -6.29 -6.13
CA GLY A 197 9.88 -5.92 -6.48
C GLY A 197 10.82 -5.75 -5.30
N LEU A 198 10.30 -5.26 -4.15
CA LEU A 198 11.07 -5.09 -2.92
C LEU A 198 11.52 -6.41 -2.29
N TRP A 199 10.77 -7.50 -2.47
CA TRP A 199 11.06 -8.79 -1.86
C TRP A 199 11.78 -9.76 -2.79
N ARG A 200 11.77 -9.51 -4.10
CA ARG A 200 12.28 -10.44 -5.10
C ARG A 200 13.73 -10.82 -4.86
N ASP A 201 14.58 -9.85 -4.65
CA ASP A 201 16.02 -10.07 -4.50
C ASP A 201 16.34 -10.73 -3.16
N VAL A 202 15.61 -10.36 -2.09
CA VAL A 202 15.74 -10.99 -0.77
C VAL A 202 15.32 -12.46 -0.81
N LEU A 203 14.21 -12.77 -1.50
CA LEU A 203 13.73 -14.16 -1.65
C LEU A 203 14.65 -14.98 -2.54
N GLN A 204 15.21 -14.41 -3.61
CA GLN A 204 16.21 -15.11 -4.45
C GLN A 204 17.49 -15.39 -3.67
N ALA A 205 18.01 -14.42 -2.93
CA ALA A 205 19.20 -14.60 -2.10
C ALA A 205 19.00 -15.68 -1.04
N SER A 206 17.84 -15.71 -0.37
CA SER A 206 17.52 -16.75 0.64
C SER A 206 17.42 -18.14 0.02
N THR A 207 16.85 -18.28 -1.18
CA THR A 207 16.76 -19.56 -1.89
C THR A 207 18.15 -20.10 -2.24
N ILE A 208 19.05 -19.25 -2.73
CA ILE A 208 20.44 -19.65 -3.04
C ILE A 208 21.18 -20.11 -1.80
N LEU A 209 21.01 -19.44 -0.66
CA LEU A 209 21.63 -19.84 0.61
C LEU A 209 21.14 -21.22 1.07
N TYR A 210 19.85 -21.48 1.01
CA TYR A 210 19.27 -22.79 1.36
C TYR A 210 19.80 -23.92 0.46
N GLU A 211 19.89 -23.71 -0.84
CA GLU A 211 20.42 -24.70 -1.77
C GLU A 211 21.90 -24.97 -1.53
N THR A 212 22.70 -23.96 -1.19
CA THR A 212 24.13 -24.08 -0.93
C THR A 212 24.42 -24.85 0.37
N GLU A 213 23.64 -24.62 1.43
CA GLU A 213 23.81 -25.34 2.71
C GLU A 213 23.36 -26.80 2.65
N MET A 214 22.34 -27.12 1.84
CA MET A 214 21.85 -28.50 1.68
C MET A 214 22.79 -29.41 0.88
N PHE A 215 23.70 -28.86 0.08
CA PHE A 215 24.60 -29.60 -0.80
C PHE A 215 26.06 -29.62 -0.35
N THR A 216 26.41 -29.16 0.85
CA THR A 216 27.76 -29.33 1.38
C THR A 216 27.86 -30.70 2.06
N PRO A 217 28.47 -31.74 1.43
CA PRO A 217 28.68 -33.01 2.09
C PRO A 217 29.75 -32.86 3.17
N ILE A 218 29.45 -33.36 4.37
CA ILE A 218 30.36 -33.47 5.50
C ILE A 218 31.43 -34.53 5.20
#